data_bfd7e42f96b16e1ae88a6373083d60dc
#
_entry.id   bfd7e42f96b16e1ae88a6373083d60dc
#
_cell.length_a   1.000
_cell.length_b   1.000
_cell.length_c   1.000
_cell.angle_alpha   90.00
_cell.angle_beta   90.00
_cell.angle_gamma   90.00
#
_symmetry.space_group_name_H-M   'P 1'
#
loop_
_entity.id
_entity.type
_entity.pdbx_description
1 polymer ?
#
loop_
_entity_poly.entity_id
_entity_poly.type
_entity_poly.pdbx_seq_one_letter_code
_entity_poly.pdbx_strand_id
1 'polypeptide(L)'
;WSDIDFNNGIISINKSSQYLADKGIFTKEPKTESSIRDVAIPDFVVSLLDEYKEWYKEQKSVYGELWTNSNRLFVQSGGKPMHPSTISRCFVQFVKDIGLPVINFHGLRHTNATLLISQNIDIAVVAARLGHAQISTTFNFYVHPIISHNKNAGNVLETLLIPNKT
;
A
#
# COMPACT_ATOMS: atom_id res chain seq x y z
N TRP A 1 5.57 -4.86 13.15
CA TRP A 1 6.70 -3.93 13.22
C TRP A 1 7.94 -4.48 12.52
N SER A 2 8.23 -5.77 12.63
CA SER A 2 9.40 -6.42 12.03
C SER A 2 9.46 -6.36 10.49
N ASP A 3 8.35 -6.05 9.85
CA ASP A 3 8.26 -5.99 8.39
C ASP A 3 8.45 -4.56 7.84
N ILE A 4 8.88 -3.61 8.71
CA ILE A 4 9.15 -2.22 8.35
C ILE A 4 10.64 -1.92 8.54
N ASP A 5 11.32 -1.58 7.45
CA ASP A 5 12.66 -1.01 7.46
C ASP A 5 12.56 0.51 7.48
N PHE A 6 12.72 1.10 8.66
CA PHE A 6 12.64 2.56 8.85
C PHE A 6 13.82 3.29 8.21
N ASN A 7 15.00 2.65 8.09
CA ASN A 7 16.18 3.29 7.54
C ASN A 7 16.08 3.45 6.03
N ASN A 8 15.52 2.45 5.34
CA ASN A 8 15.38 2.45 3.89
C ASN A 8 13.96 2.84 3.44
N GLY A 9 13.03 3.08 4.35
CA GLY A 9 11.64 3.39 4.03
C GLY A 9 10.94 2.28 3.26
N ILE A 10 11.09 1.02 3.71
CA ILE A 10 10.56 -0.16 3.01
C ILE A 10 9.59 -0.92 3.92
N ILE A 11 8.47 -1.35 3.36
CA ILE A 11 7.54 -2.30 4.00
C ILE A 11 7.56 -3.61 3.23
N SER A 12 7.94 -4.71 3.92
CA SER A 12 7.90 -6.07 3.35
C SER A 12 6.52 -6.69 3.51
N ILE A 13 5.86 -6.95 2.40
CA ILE A 13 4.56 -7.62 2.33
C ILE A 13 4.81 -9.12 2.14
N ASN A 14 4.89 -9.86 3.22
CA ASN A 14 5.19 -11.29 3.23
C ASN A 14 4.19 -12.13 4.03
N LYS A 15 3.12 -11.50 4.55
CA LYS A 15 2.11 -12.12 5.40
C LYS A 15 0.70 -11.64 5.07
N SER A 16 -0.28 -12.50 5.31
CA SER A 16 -1.70 -12.20 5.20
C SER A 16 -2.38 -12.47 6.54
N SER A 17 -3.12 -11.49 7.06
CA SER A 17 -3.94 -11.64 8.26
C SER A 17 -5.34 -12.09 7.90
N GLN A 18 -5.83 -13.14 8.56
CA GLN A 18 -7.16 -13.71 8.36
C GLN A 18 -7.86 -13.93 9.67
N TYR A 19 -9.18 -14.11 9.61
CA TYR A 19 -10.03 -14.49 10.73
C TYR A 19 -10.83 -15.73 10.36
N LEU A 20 -10.85 -16.70 11.26
CA LEU A 20 -11.75 -17.86 11.24
C LEU A 20 -12.45 -17.95 12.61
N ALA A 21 -13.72 -18.35 12.61
CA ALA A 21 -14.51 -18.38 13.83
C ALA A 21 -13.94 -19.33 14.90
N ASP A 22 -13.34 -20.43 14.48
CA ASP A 22 -12.71 -21.46 15.31
C ASP A 22 -11.27 -21.14 15.77
N LYS A 23 -10.54 -20.28 15.00
CA LYS A 23 -9.13 -19.97 15.24
C LYS A 23 -8.87 -18.51 15.63
N GLY A 24 -9.88 -17.65 15.51
CA GLY A 24 -9.71 -16.22 15.71
C GLY A 24 -8.85 -15.58 14.60
N ILE A 25 -8.07 -14.56 14.96
CA ILE A 25 -7.20 -13.83 14.02
C ILE A 25 -5.83 -14.52 13.97
N PHE A 26 -5.43 -14.93 12.78
CA PHE A 26 -4.15 -15.57 12.54
C PHE A 26 -3.45 -15.02 11.31
N THR A 27 -2.17 -15.31 11.21
CA THR A 27 -1.31 -14.92 10.09
C THR A 27 -0.95 -16.15 9.28
N LYS A 28 -0.96 -16.02 7.96
CA LYS A 28 -0.45 -17.04 7.04
C LYS A 28 0.35 -16.40 5.92
N GLU A 29 1.07 -17.21 5.19
CA GLU A 29 1.74 -16.80 3.96
C GLU A 29 0.74 -16.36 2.89
N PRO A 30 1.13 -15.43 1.99
CA PRO A 30 0.32 -15.07 0.85
C PRO A 30 0.04 -16.27 -0.06
N LYS A 31 -1.06 -16.22 -0.81
CA LYS A 31 -1.45 -17.31 -1.72
C LYS A 31 -0.50 -17.51 -2.91
N THR A 32 0.20 -16.46 -3.32
CA THR A 32 1.06 -16.46 -4.51
C THR A 32 2.38 -15.78 -4.19
N GLU A 33 3.47 -16.23 -4.80
CA GLU A 33 4.78 -15.62 -4.68
C GLU A 33 4.78 -14.14 -5.11
N SER A 34 4.02 -13.79 -6.15
CA SER A 34 3.86 -12.41 -6.61
C SER A 34 3.24 -11.47 -5.57
N SER A 35 2.60 -12.02 -4.55
CA SER A 35 2.08 -11.24 -3.42
C SER A 35 3.19 -10.84 -2.45
N ILE A 36 4.31 -11.58 -2.42
CA ILE A 36 5.48 -11.25 -1.60
C ILE A 36 6.26 -10.17 -2.33
N ARG A 37 6.45 -9.03 -1.67
CA ARG A 37 7.12 -7.87 -2.26
C ARG A 37 7.53 -6.85 -1.22
N ASP A 38 8.50 -6.05 -1.59
CA ASP A 38 8.89 -4.87 -0.85
C ASP A 38 8.28 -3.62 -1.48
N VAL A 39 7.76 -2.74 -0.63
CA VAL A 39 7.10 -1.50 -1.04
C VAL A 39 7.83 -0.33 -0.41
N ALA A 40 8.51 0.47 -1.22
CA ALA A 40 9.10 1.72 -0.77
C ALA A 40 7.99 2.71 -0.39
N ILE A 41 8.13 3.36 0.75
CA ILE A 41 7.21 4.38 1.25
C ILE A 41 7.89 5.74 1.32
N PRO A 42 7.14 6.85 1.12
CA PRO A 42 7.68 8.20 1.24
C PRO A 42 8.15 8.51 2.66
N ASP A 43 9.14 9.41 2.80
CA ASP A 43 9.73 9.79 4.09
C ASP A 43 8.71 10.32 5.08
N PHE A 44 7.70 11.07 4.63
CA PHE A 44 6.63 11.53 5.51
C PHE A 44 5.81 10.38 6.12
N VAL A 45 5.66 9.25 5.41
CA VAL A 45 4.99 8.05 5.95
C VAL A 45 5.90 7.37 6.97
N VAL A 46 7.22 7.34 6.74
CA VAL A 46 8.19 6.85 7.74
C VAL A 46 8.07 7.66 9.03
N SER A 47 8.04 9.00 8.93
CA SER A 47 7.90 9.89 10.08
C SER A 47 6.59 9.63 10.85
N LEU A 48 5.46 9.48 10.14
CA LEU A 48 4.17 9.13 10.76
C LEU A 48 4.20 7.77 11.47
N LEU A 49 4.92 6.80 10.91
CA LEU A 49 5.09 5.48 11.53
C LEU A 49 5.98 5.54 12.77
N ASP A 50 6.98 6.41 12.79
CA ASP A 50 7.81 6.65 13.98
C ASP A 50 7.02 7.30 15.11
N GLU A 51 6.22 8.35 14.81
CA GLU A 51 5.32 8.97 15.79
C GLU A 51 4.32 7.92 16.34
N TYR A 52 3.73 7.12 15.46
CA TYR A 52 2.82 6.04 15.86
C TYR A 52 3.52 4.99 16.73
N LYS A 53 4.79 4.71 16.49
CA LYS A 53 5.62 3.76 17.28
C LYS A 53 5.84 4.26 18.69
N GLU A 54 6.07 5.56 18.88
CA GLU A 54 6.18 6.14 20.23
C GLU A 54 4.84 6.05 20.99
N TRP A 55 3.73 6.43 20.34
CA TRP A 55 2.40 6.22 20.91
C TRP A 55 2.15 4.73 21.28
N TYR A 56 2.54 3.80 20.41
CA TYR A 56 2.41 2.37 20.67
C TYR A 56 3.20 1.91 21.90
N LYS A 57 4.42 2.44 22.10
CA LYS A 57 5.25 2.18 23.28
C LYS A 57 4.60 2.73 24.55
N GLU A 58 4.04 3.94 24.51
CA GLU A 58 3.32 4.55 25.64
C GLU A 58 2.12 3.68 26.02
N GLN A 59 1.30 3.27 25.06
CA GLN A 59 0.15 2.38 25.34
C GLN A 59 0.61 1.07 25.98
N LYS A 60 1.67 0.47 25.45
CA LYS A 60 2.25 -0.76 26.01
C LYS A 60 2.70 -0.55 27.47
N SER A 61 3.30 0.59 27.79
CA SER A 61 3.70 0.95 29.17
C SER A 61 2.50 1.10 30.10
N VAL A 62 1.43 1.75 29.63
CA VAL A 62 0.18 1.93 30.40
C VAL A 62 -0.48 0.60 30.73
N TYR A 63 -0.54 -0.33 29.79
CA TYR A 63 -1.16 -1.65 30.01
C TYR A 63 -0.26 -2.61 30.78
N GLY A 64 1.08 -2.42 30.78
CA GLY A 64 2.04 -3.24 31.48
C GLY A 64 1.90 -4.74 31.12
N GLU A 65 1.72 -5.57 32.15
CA GLU A 65 1.57 -7.04 31.98
C GLU A 65 0.29 -7.45 31.24
N LEU A 66 -0.71 -6.59 31.17
CA LEU A 66 -1.95 -6.83 30.46
C LEU A 66 -1.81 -6.66 28.93
N TRP A 67 -0.63 -6.18 28.48
CA TRP A 67 -0.38 -5.98 27.06
C TRP A 67 -0.12 -7.28 26.31
N THR A 68 -0.86 -7.52 25.24
CA THR A 68 -0.64 -8.65 24.33
C THR A 68 0.43 -8.28 23.28
N ASN A 69 1.59 -8.93 23.34
CA ASN A 69 2.66 -8.72 22.35
C ASN A 69 2.37 -9.43 21.02
N SER A 70 1.51 -8.86 20.20
CA SER A 70 1.12 -9.44 18.91
C SER A 70 2.09 -9.14 17.76
N ASN A 71 3.06 -8.24 17.96
CA ASN A 71 3.97 -7.69 16.93
C ASN A 71 3.25 -7.13 15.68
N ARG A 72 1.98 -6.73 15.85
CA ARG A 72 1.18 -6.14 14.78
C ARG A 72 1.28 -4.63 14.81
N LEU A 73 1.19 -4.01 13.63
CA LEU A 73 1.15 -2.55 13.51
C LEU A 73 -0.18 -2.03 14.08
N PHE A 74 -1.30 -2.52 13.59
CA PHE A 74 -2.63 -2.12 14.06
C PHE A 74 -3.16 -3.11 15.11
N VAL A 75 -3.41 -2.58 16.30
CA VAL A 75 -3.87 -3.35 17.46
C VAL A 75 -5.11 -2.72 18.09
N GLN A 76 -5.87 -3.52 18.82
CA GLN A 76 -6.91 -3.06 19.73
C GLN A 76 -6.30 -2.62 21.07
N SER A 77 -7.14 -2.09 21.95
CA SER A 77 -6.77 -1.82 23.35
C SER A 77 -6.10 -3.06 23.97
N GLY A 78 -4.98 -2.83 24.70
CA GLY A 78 -4.19 -3.90 25.29
C GLY A 78 -3.37 -4.73 24.30
N GLY A 79 -3.10 -4.25 23.08
CA GLY A 79 -2.19 -4.89 22.12
C GLY A 79 -2.75 -6.09 21.36
N LYS A 80 -4.03 -6.43 21.55
CA LYS A 80 -4.69 -7.56 20.89
C LYS A 80 -4.78 -7.36 19.37
N PRO A 81 -4.67 -8.42 18.56
CA PRO A 81 -4.87 -8.33 17.11
C PRO A 81 -6.19 -7.66 16.73
N MET A 82 -6.16 -6.73 15.78
CA MET A 82 -7.37 -6.11 15.25
C MET A 82 -7.98 -6.99 14.15
N HIS A 83 -9.32 -7.15 14.18
CA HIS A 83 -10.02 -7.90 13.14
C HIS A 83 -9.80 -7.22 11.76
N PRO A 84 -9.47 -7.96 10.69
CA PRO A 84 -9.12 -7.37 9.39
C PRO A 84 -10.17 -6.42 8.82
N SER A 85 -11.47 -6.70 9.01
CA SER A 85 -12.54 -5.81 8.53
C SER A 85 -12.69 -4.53 9.34
N THR A 86 -12.15 -4.45 10.55
CA THR A 86 -12.30 -3.26 11.41
C THR A 86 -11.61 -2.06 10.80
N ILE A 87 -10.39 -2.23 10.30
CA ILE A 87 -9.61 -1.15 9.65
C ILE A 87 -10.39 -0.61 8.44
N SER A 88 -10.94 -1.50 7.61
CA SER A 88 -11.73 -1.10 6.44
C SER A 88 -13.00 -0.33 6.82
N ARG A 89 -13.72 -0.76 7.87
CA ARG A 89 -14.92 -0.07 8.36
C ARG A 89 -14.58 1.30 8.95
N CYS A 90 -13.54 1.37 9.79
CA CYS A 90 -13.09 2.64 10.38
C CYS A 90 -12.68 3.63 9.29
N PHE A 91 -11.97 3.17 8.27
CA PHE A 91 -11.55 4.03 7.16
C PHE A 91 -12.75 4.58 6.39
N VAL A 92 -13.73 3.75 6.03
CA VAL A 92 -14.94 4.20 5.33
C VAL A 92 -15.73 5.20 6.17
N GLN A 93 -15.85 4.96 7.48
CA GLN A 93 -16.50 5.90 8.39
C GLN A 93 -15.75 7.21 8.48
N PHE A 94 -14.44 7.19 8.67
CA PHE A 94 -13.59 8.38 8.69
C PHE A 94 -13.75 9.23 7.42
N VAL A 95 -13.73 8.62 6.22
CA VAL A 95 -13.91 9.32 4.95
C VAL A 95 -15.27 10.02 4.88
N LYS A 96 -16.33 9.39 5.40
CA LYS A 96 -17.67 9.99 5.50
C LYS A 96 -17.70 11.18 6.47
N ASP A 97 -17.09 11.02 7.62
CA ASP A 97 -17.09 12.03 8.68
C ASP A 97 -16.39 13.32 8.26
N ILE A 98 -15.36 13.23 7.42
CA ILE A 98 -14.65 14.38 6.84
C ILE A 98 -15.28 14.90 5.53
N GLY A 99 -16.43 14.36 5.12
CA GLY A 99 -17.20 14.85 3.95
C GLY A 99 -16.58 14.53 2.59
N LEU A 100 -15.66 13.58 2.50
CA LEU A 100 -15.08 13.14 1.23
C LEU A 100 -15.95 12.06 0.55
N PRO A 101 -15.85 11.91 -0.79
CA PRO A 101 -16.47 10.80 -1.50
C PRO A 101 -16.09 9.46 -0.90
N VAL A 102 -17.06 8.59 -0.66
CA VAL A 102 -16.81 7.29 -0.04
C VAL A 102 -15.95 6.42 -0.93
N ILE A 103 -14.77 6.11 -0.45
CA ILE A 103 -13.80 5.24 -1.09
C ILE A 103 -13.38 4.13 -0.11
N ASN A 104 -13.12 2.93 -0.60
CA ASN A 104 -12.55 1.83 0.19
C ASN A 104 -11.05 1.65 -0.13
N PHE A 105 -10.37 0.75 0.59
CA PHE A 105 -8.94 0.47 0.35
C PHE A 105 -8.63 -0.02 -1.07
N HIS A 106 -9.57 -0.72 -1.70
CA HIS A 106 -9.38 -1.14 -3.10
C HIS A 106 -9.40 0.07 -4.04
N GLY A 107 -10.29 1.04 -3.79
CA GLY A 107 -10.30 2.31 -4.50
C GLY A 107 -9.02 3.12 -4.29
N LEU A 108 -8.48 3.17 -3.05
CA LEU A 108 -7.17 3.81 -2.80
C LEU A 108 -6.04 3.12 -3.57
N ARG A 109 -6.07 1.80 -3.67
CA ARG A 109 -5.12 1.03 -4.47
C ARG A 109 -5.19 1.43 -5.95
N HIS A 110 -6.40 1.59 -6.51
CA HIS A 110 -6.59 2.08 -7.87
C HIS A 110 -6.10 3.52 -8.03
N THR A 111 -6.40 4.39 -7.09
CA THR A 111 -5.91 5.78 -7.10
C THR A 111 -4.38 5.83 -7.11
N ASN A 112 -3.72 5.04 -6.26
CA ASN A 112 -2.26 4.96 -6.23
C ASN A 112 -1.68 4.55 -7.60
N ALA A 113 -2.25 3.51 -8.21
CA ALA A 113 -1.81 3.06 -9.53
C ALA A 113 -2.02 4.13 -10.61
N THR A 114 -3.19 4.78 -10.63
CA THR A 114 -3.51 5.85 -11.59
C THR A 114 -2.53 7.02 -11.47
N LEU A 115 -2.24 7.44 -10.25
CA LEU A 115 -1.29 8.53 -9.99
C LEU A 115 0.12 8.18 -10.48
N LEU A 116 0.61 6.98 -10.21
CA LEU A 116 1.94 6.56 -10.66
C LEU A 116 2.03 6.50 -12.19
N ILE A 117 1.01 5.92 -12.85
CA ILE A 117 0.95 5.83 -14.31
C ILE A 117 0.86 7.24 -14.93
N SER A 118 0.09 8.15 -14.34
CA SER A 118 -0.01 9.55 -14.82
C SER A 118 1.32 10.31 -14.74
N GLN A 119 2.23 9.88 -13.88
CA GLN A 119 3.59 10.38 -13.75
C GLN A 119 4.62 9.61 -14.60
N ASN A 120 4.15 8.84 -15.59
CA ASN A 120 4.98 8.04 -16.49
C ASN A 120 5.83 6.95 -15.80
N ILE A 121 5.44 6.49 -14.60
CA ILE A 121 6.06 5.32 -13.99
C ILE A 121 5.68 4.09 -14.80
N ASP A 122 6.68 3.26 -15.11
CA ASP A 122 6.51 2.05 -15.90
C ASP A 122 5.43 1.14 -15.30
N ILE A 123 4.54 0.64 -16.15
CA ILE A 123 3.40 -0.19 -15.74
C ILE A 123 3.83 -1.50 -15.07
N ALA A 124 5.01 -2.04 -15.43
CA ALA A 124 5.56 -3.23 -14.79
C ALA A 124 5.98 -2.92 -13.34
N VAL A 125 6.57 -1.75 -13.09
CA VAL A 125 6.91 -1.27 -11.75
C VAL A 125 5.65 -1.09 -10.91
N VAL A 126 4.60 -0.48 -11.48
CA VAL A 126 3.30 -0.33 -10.81
C VAL A 126 2.67 -1.69 -10.50
N ALA A 127 2.66 -2.62 -11.46
CA ALA A 127 2.11 -3.96 -11.27
C ALA A 127 2.86 -4.73 -10.16
N ALA A 128 4.19 -4.68 -10.16
CA ALA A 128 5.03 -5.28 -9.12
C ALA A 128 4.73 -4.67 -7.74
N ARG A 129 4.67 -3.34 -7.64
CA ARG A 129 4.30 -2.62 -6.40
C ARG A 129 2.93 -3.03 -5.88
N LEU A 130 1.97 -3.25 -6.76
CA LEU A 130 0.63 -3.73 -6.40
C LEU A 130 0.60 -5.24 -6.10
N GLY A 131 1.59 -6.02 -6.49
CA GLY A 131 1.62 -7.48 -6.36
C GLY A 131 0.63 -8.17 -7.30
N HIS A 132 0.48 -7.65 -8.52
CA HIS A 132 -0.28 -8.31 -9.57
C HIS A 132 0.60 -9.38 -10.24
N ALA A 133 0.15 -10.64 -10.24
CA ALA A 133 0.87 -11.74 -10.87
C ALA A 133 1.02 -11.54 -12.38
N GLN A 134 0.11 -10.79 -13.01
CA GLN A 134 0.12 -10.47 -14.43
C GLN A 134 0.01 -8.97 -14.66
N ILE A 135 0.90 -8.41 -15.46
CA ILE A 135 0.92 -6.99 -15.84
C ILE A 135 -0.39 -6.62 -16.54
N SER A 136 -0.99 -7.53 -17.30
CA SER A 136 -2.28 -7.34 -17.97
C SER A 136 -3.40 -6.93 -17.03
N THR A 137 -3.36 -7.38 -15.78
CA THR A 137 -4.32 -6.94 -14.75
C THR A 137 -4.23 -5.43 -14.50
N THR A 138 -3.01 -4.89 -14.41
CA THR A 138 -2.80 -3.45 -14.27
C THR A 138 -3.12 -2.73 -15.59
N PHE A 139 -2.65 -3.25 -16.71
CA PHE A 139 -2.86 -2.67 -18.03
C PHE A 139 -4.35 -2.47 -18.37
N ASN A 140 -5.19 -3.49 -18.17
CA ASN A 140 -6.61 -3.43 -18.52
C ASN A 140 -7.39 -2.34 -17.74
N PHE A 141 -6.97 -2.02 -16.53
CA PHE A 141 -7.59 -0.95 -15.74
C PHE A 141 -7.12 0.45 -16.16
N TYR A 142 -5.97 0.57 -16.83
CA TYR A 142 -5.31 1.86 -17.09
C TYR A 142 -5.01 2.13 -18.57
N VAL A 143 -5.68 1.42 -19.48
CA VAL A 143 -5.52 1.59 -20.94
C VAL A 143 -5.76 3.03 -21.41
N HIS A 144 -6.77 3.72 -20.86
CA HIS A 144 -7.11 5.08 -21.30
C HIS A 144 -5.99 6.11 -21.04
N PRO A 145 -5.37 6.20 -19.86
CA PRO A 145 -4.20 7.05 -19.65
C PRO A 145 -3.04 6.70 -20.59
N ILE A 146 -2.80 5.41 -20.86
CA ILE A 146 -1.69 4.95 -21.71
C ILE A 146 -1.90 5.39 -23.18
N ILE A 147 -3.11 5.36 -23.69
CA ILE A 147 -3.41 5.81 -25.06
C ILE A 147 -3.10 7.29 -25.26
N SER A 148 -3.33 8.14 -24.25
CA SER A 148 -3.01 9.56 -24.33
C SER A 148 -1.51 9.84 -24.50
N HIS A 149 -0.64 8.94 -24.06
CA HIS A 149 0.82 9.04 -24.22
C HIS A 149 1.34 8.65 -25.61
N ASN A 150 0.50 8.07 -26.48
CA ASN A 150 0.93 7.68 -27.81
C ASN A 150 1.34 8.87 -28.69
N LYS A 151 0.71 10.05 -28.49
CA LYS A 151 1.15 11.30 -29.14
C LYS A 151 2.57 11.72 -28.72
N ASN A 152 2.90 11.54 -27.45
CA ASN A 152 4.23 11.87 -26.94
C ASN A 152 5.30 10.93 -27.51
N ALA A 153 5.00 9.66 -27.73
CA ALA A 153 5.92 8.71 -28.36
C ALA A 153 6.32 9.15 -29.78
N GLY A 154 5.36 9.65 -30.57
CA GLY A 154 5.63 10.24 -31.89
C GLY A 154 6.58 11.43 -31.82
N ASN A 155 6.34 12.37 -30.91
CA ASN A 155 7.17 13.56 -30.72
C ASN A 155 8.60 13.19 -30.25
N VAL A 156 8.74 12.21 -29.37
CA VAL A 156 10.05 11.69 -28.94
C VAL A 156 10.83 11.09 -30.11
N LEU A 157 10.18 10.27 -30.94
CA LEU A 157 10.81 9.71 -32.14
C LEU A 157 11.23 10.81 -33.12
N GLU A 158 10.40 11.82 -33.33
CA GLU A 158 10.74 12.97 -34.18
C GLU A 158 12.00 13.68 -33.66
N THR A 159 12.08 13.95 -32.34
CA THR A 159 13.24 14.59 -31.73
C THR A 159 14.51 13.75 -31.83
N LEU A 160 14.39 12.42 -31.73
CA LEU A 160 15.53 11.49 -31.81
C LEU A 160 16.01 11.24 -33.23
N LEU A 161 15.11 11.25 -34.20
CA LEU A 161 15.39 10.87 -35.59
C LEU A 161 15.71 12.08 -36.49
N ILE A 162 15.23 13.25 -36.11
CA ILE A 162 15.51 14.49 -36.87
C ILE A 162 16.50 15.33 -36.03
N PRO A 163 17.82 15.28 -36.32
CA PRO A 163 18.77 16.15 -35.64
C PRO A 163 18.42 17.60 -35.96
N ASN A 164 18.37 18.44 -34.91
CA ASN A 164 18.13 19.88 -35.05
C ASN A 164 18.97 20.40 -36.18
N LYS A 165 18.36 20.94 -37.23
CA LYS A 165 19.01 21.80 -38.19
C LYS A 165 19.36 23.06 -37.45
N THR A 166 20.63 23.18 -37.05
CA THR A 166 21.26 24.43 -36.65
C THR A 166 21.25 25.38 -37.82
#